data_87876383faf71eba3c56a635bbc06d58
#
_entry.id   87876383faf71eba3c56a635bbc06d58
#
_cell.length_a   1.000
_cell.length_b   1.000
_cell.length_c   1.000
_cell.angle_alpha   90.00
_cell.angle_beta   90.00
_cell.angle_gamma   90.00
#
_symmetry.space_group_name_H-M   'P 1'
#
loop_
_entity.id
_entity.type
_entity.pdbx_description
1 polymer ?
#
loop_
_entity_poly.entity_id
_entity_poly.type
_entity_poly.pdbx_seq_one_letter_code
_entity_poly.pdbx_strand_id
1 'polypeptide(L)'
;MLNPQYPAAVVAGNVETSQCVTDALYGALGLMGASQGTMNNFTFGNERYQYYETISGGSGAGPGFHGTSVVQTHMTNSRLTDPEVLEWRFPVRLESYEIREGSGGTGQYTGGNGSTRRVRFLEPMAAAILSGHRRVPPYGMAGGAPGAMGKNYVVRTDGSVTPLSGCDETAMNTGDVFVI
;
A
#
# COMPACT_ATOMS: atom_id res chain seq x y z
N MET A 1 -14.43 9.99 -10.94
CA MET A 1 -13.42 10.67 -11.73
C MET A 1 -13.41 10.27 -13.22
N LEU A 2 -14.35 9.44 -13.65
CA LEU A 2 -14.46 9.03 -15.05
C LEU A 2 -15.01 10.14 -15.96
N ASN A 3 -15.67 11.13 -15.40
CA ASN A 3 -16.18 12.30 -16.12
C ASN A 3 -16.03 13.57 -15.25
N PRO A 4 -14.81 14.09 -15.06
CA PRO A 4 -14.58 15.25 -14.21
C PRO A 4 -15.17 16.52 -14.85
N GLN A 5 -15.76 17.35 -13.99
CA GLN A 5 -16.28 18.66 -14.38
C GLN A 5 -15.33 19.75 -13.84
N TYR A 6 -15.14 20.82 -14.62
CA TYR A 6 -14.37 21.97 -14.14
C TYR A 6 -15.00 22.55 -12.85
N PRO A 7 -14.23 22.88 -11.81
CA PRO A 7 -12.76 22.92 -11.72
C PRO A 7 -12.10 21.66 -11.12
N ALA A 8 -12.74 20.50 -11.19
CA ALA A 8 -12.16 19.28 -10.62
C ALA A 8 -10.83 18.91 -11.31
N ALA A 9 -9.78 18.76 -10.53
CA ALA A 9 -8.51 18.26 -11.02
C ALA A 9 -8.50 16.73 -11.10
N VAL A 10 -7.95 16.17 -12.18
CA VAL A 10 -7.69 14.74 -12.31
C VAL A 10 -6.19 14.51 -12.07
N VAL A 11 -5.76 14.82 -10.88
CA VAL A 11 -4.38 14.62 -10.46
C VAL A 11 -4.18 13.14 -10.08
N ALA A 12 -3.06 12.56 -10.54
CA ALA A 12 -2.68 11.19 -10.23
C ALA A 12 -3.76 10.13 -10.57
N GLY A 13 -4.55 10.36 -11.62
CA GLY A 13 -5.56 9.42 -12.08
C GLY A 13 -4.98 8.06 -12.52
N ASN A 14 -3.70 8.03 -12.90
CA ASN A 14 -2.93 6.84 -13.19
C ASN A 14 -2.38 6.13 -11.94
N VAL A 15 -2.67 6.61 -10.74
CA VAL A 15 -2.20 6.09 -9.44
C VAL A 15 -3.35 5.31 -8.77
N GLU A 16 -3.94 5.83 -7.70
CA GLU A 16 -5.00 5.15 -6.94
C GLU A 16 -6.25 4.88 -7.80
N THR A 17 -6.66 5.84 -8.62
CA THR A 17 -7.86 5.69 -9.47
C THR A 17 -7.73 4.51 -10.44
N SER A 18 -6.56 4.32 -11.04
CA SER A 18 -6.33 3.22 -11.99
C SER A 18 -6.43 1.86 -11.32
N GLN A 19 -5.94 1.71 -10.09
CA GLN A 19 -6.06 0.47 -9.30
C GLN A 19 -7.54 0.14 -9.03
N CYS A 20 -8.28 1.11 -8.51
CA CYS A 20 -9.70 0.94 -8.19
C CYS A 20 -10.55 0.62 -9.42
N VAL A 21 -10.34 1.32 -10.54
CA VAL A 21 -11.11 1.11 -11.79
C VAL A 21 -10.84 -0.27 -12.36
N THR A 22 -9.60 -0.72 -12.36
CA THR A 22 -9.23 -2.05 -12.90
C THR A 22 -9.83 -3.17 -12.06
N ASP A 23 -9.73 -3.10 -10.73
CA ASP A 23 -10.36 -4.09 -9.84
C ASP A 23 -11.90 -4.07 -9.99
N ALA A 24 -12.52 -2.90 -10.08
CA ALA A 24 -13.96 -2.78 -10.28
C ALA A 24 -14.41 -3.42 -11.61
N LEU A 25 -13.63 -3.22 -12.67
CA LEU A 25 -13.90 -3.83 -13.98
C LEU A 25 -13.76 -5.35 -13.94
N TYR A 26 -12.70 -5.88 -13.33
CA TYR A 26 -12.51 -7.33 -13.19
C TYR A 26 -13.60 -7.97 -12.34
N GLY A 27 -14.02 -7.31 -11.27
CA GLY A 27 -15.15 -7.74 -10.46
C GLY A 27 -16.47 -7.75 -11.23
N ALA A 28 -16.76 -6.69 -11.99
CA ALA A 28 -17.98 -6.58 -12.80
C ALA A 28 -18.04 -7.64 -13.90
N LEU A 29 -16.90 -8.01 -14.47
CA LEU A 29 -16.80 -9.06 -15.49
C LEU A 29 -16.70 -10.49 -14.89
N GLY A 30 -16.61 -10.63 -13.57
CA GLY A 30 -16.48 -11.92 -12.90
C GLY A 30 -15.16 -12.64 -13.16
N LEU A 31 -14.08 -11.90 -13.45
CA LEU A 31 -12.81 -12.49 -13.89
C LEU A 31 -11.94 -12.96 -12.73
N MET A 32 -11.81 -12.15 -11.67
CA MET A 32 -10.93 -12.45 -10.53
C MET A 32 -11.28 -11.60 -9.32
N GLY A 33 -10.80 -12.02 -8.15
CA GLY A 33 -10.88 -11.25 -6.91
C GLY A 33 -10.05 -9.96 -6.98
N ALA A 34 -10.33 -9.03 -6.06
CA ALA A 34 -9.59 -7.76 -6.00
C ALA A 34 -8.11 -7.97 -5.67
N SER A 35 -7.30 -7.10 -6.22
CA SER A 35 -5.89 -6.95 -5.83
C SER A 35 -5.74 -6.13 -4.55
N GLN A 36 -4.53 -5.68 -4.25
CA GLN A 36 -4.28 -4.68 -3.18
C GLN A 36 -5.12 -3.40 -3.34
N GLY A 37 -5.59 -3.08 -4.55
CA GLY A 37 -6.48 -1.95 -4.86
C GLY A 37 -5.94 -0.57 -4.55
N THR A 38 -4.64 -0.44 -4.39
CA THR A 38 -3.93 0.77 -4.01
C THR A 38 -2.47 0.67 -4.43
N MET A 39 -1.79 1.80 -4.57
CA MET A 39 -0.33 1.82 -4.75
C MET A 39 0.40 1.98 -3.40
N ASN A 40 -0.32 2.16 -2.28
CA ASN A 40 0.27 2.45 -0.98
C ASN A 40 1.36 3.52 -1.10
N ASN A 41 0.94 4.72 -1.52
CA ASN A 41 1.85 5.83 -1.77
C ASN A 41 2.41 6.34 -0.45
N PHE A 42 3.67 6.10 -0.21
CA PHE A 42 4.39 6.53 0.98
C PHE A 42 5.34 7.65 0.61
N THR A 43 5.19 8.78 1.28
CA THR A 43 6.06 9.95 1.12
C THR A 43 6.64 10.35 2.46
N PHE A 44 7.86 10.82 2.45
CA PHE A 44 8.44 11.47 3.61
C PHE A 44 9.48 12.51 3.20
N GLY A 45 9.73 13.45 4.09
CA GLY A 45 10.78 14.45 3.85
C GLY A 45 10.77 15.61 4.84
N ASN A 46 11.71 16.51 4.60
CA ASN A 46 11.87 17.79 5.26
C ASN A 46 12.41 18.82 4.26
N GLU A 47 13.00 19.93 4.72
CA GLU A 47 13.59 20.95 3.83
C GLU A 47 14.74 20.43 2.97
N ARG A 48 15.43 19.35 3.40
CA ARG A 48 16.62 18.81 2.72
C ARG A 48 16.32 17.58 1.88
N TYR A 49 15.35 16.77 2.28
CA TYR A 49 15.06 15.46 1.70
C TYR A 49 13.61 15.37 1.27
N GLN A 50 13.37 14.74 0.14
CA GLN A 50 12.04 14.41 -0.36
C GLN A 50 12.09 13.03 -0.98
N TYR A 51 11.19 12.14 -0.54
CA TYR A 51 11.11 10.77 -0.99
C TYR A 51 9.68 10.36 -1.26
N TYR A 52 9.52 9.51 -2.26
CA TYR A 52 8.24 8.88 -2.61
C TYR A 52 8.49 7.45 -3.05
N GLU A 53 7.67 6.51 -2.58
CA GLU A 53 7.63 5.15 -3.08
C GLU A 53 6.22 4.59 -3.11
N THR A 54 6.03 3.52 -3.88
CA THR A 54 4.82 2.70 -3.90
C THR A 54 5.13 1.35 -3.30
N ILE A 55 4.26 0.85 -2.40
CA ILE A 55 4.50 -0.39 -1.68
C ILE A 55 3.55 -1.46 -2.22
N SER A 56 4.12 -2.59 -2.65
CA SER A 56 3.38 -3.71 -3.22
C SER A 56 2.53 -4.44 -2.17
N GLY A 57 1.43 -4.97 -2.64
CA GLY A 57 0.55 -5.86 -1.86
C GLY A 57 0.40 -7.22 -2.55
N GLY A 58 -0.81 -7.77 -2.56
CA GLY A 58 -1.12 -9.02 -3.24
C GLY A 58 -1.97 -8.81 -4.49
N SER A 59 -1.85 -9.70 -5.48
CA SER A 59 -2.80 -9.77 -6.59
C SER A 59 -3.99 -10.64 -6.23
N GLY A 60 -5.12 -10.41 -6.91
CA GLY A 60 -6.30 -11.28 -6.78
C GLY A 60 -6.07 -12.67 -7.36
N ALA A 61 -6.88 -13.63 -6.93
CA ALA A 61 -6.97 -14.95 -7.52
C ALA A 61 -8.13 -15.01 -8.52
N GLY A 62 -8.04 -15.92 -9.47
CA GLY A 62 -9.08 -16.18 -10.46
C GLY A 62 -9.19 -17.67 -10.83
N PRO A 63 -10.08 -18.03 -11.75
CA PRO A 63 -10.24 -19.42 -12.16
C PRO A 63 -8.95 -20.03 -12.71
N GLY A 64 -8.41 -21.02 -12.03
CA GLY A 64 -7.21 -21.74 -12.45
C GLY A 64 -5.89 -21.16 -11.94
N PHE A 65 -5.89 -20.09 -11.15
CA PHE A 65 -4.65 -19.50 -10.61
C PHE A 65 -4.83 -18.87 -9.25
N HIS A 66 -3.78 -18.95 -8.45
CA HIS A 66 -3.64 -18.22 -7.18
C HIS A 66 -3.09 -16.80 -7.42
N GLY A 67 -3.41 -15.89 -6.53
CA GLY A 67 -2.77 -14.58 -6.49
C GLY A 67 -1.31 -14.67 -6.09
N THR A 68 -0.52 -13.71 -6.55
CA THR A 68 0.91 -13.57 -6.22
C THR A 68 1.07 -12.61 -5.04
N SER A 69 1.86 -13.02 -4.05
CA SER A 69 2.17 -12.19 -2.89
C SER A 69 3.20 -11.11 -3.22
N VAL A 70 3.06 -9.96 -2.61
CA VAL A 70 4.03 -8.83 -2.64
C VAL A 70 4.43 -8.47 -4.08
N VAL A 71 3.43 -8.25 -4.92
CA VAL A 71 3.60 -7.88 -6.33
C VAL A 71 2.88 -6.57 -6.63
N GLN A 72 3.47 -5.74 -7.46
CA GLN A 72 2.77 -4.58 -8.01
C GLN A 72 1.74 -5.02 -9.04
N THR A 73 0.57 -4.41 -9.02
CA THR A 73 -0.57 -4.79 -9.85
C THR A 73 -0.98 -3.69 -10.81
N HIS A 74 -1.69 -4.08 -11.88
CA HIS A 74 -2.31 -3.19 -12.86
C HIS A 74 -1.32 -2.20 -13.50
N MET A 75 -1.52 -0.90 -13.28
CA MET A 75 -0.68 0.14 -13.85
C MET A 75 0.64 0.36 -13.12
N THR A 76 0.80 -0.21 -11.94
CA THR A 76 2.01 -0.03 -11.14
C THR A 76 3.14 -0.88 -11.70
N ASN A 77 4.20 -0.23 -12.15
CA ASN A 77 5.38 -0.86 -12.73
C ASN A 77 6.68 -0.44 -12.02
N SER A 78 6.56 0.15 -10.84
CA SER A 78 7.69 0.59 -10.03
C SER A 78 8.27 -0.58 -9.20
N ARG A 79 9.50 -0.38 -8.75
CA ARG A 79 10.18 -1.23 -7.76
C ARG A 79 10.45 -0.41 -6.51
N LEU A 80 10.57 -1.06 -5.37
CA LEU A 80 11.07 -0.42 -4.16
C LEU A 80 12.54 -0.05 -4.34
N THR A 81 12.94 1.06 -3.72
CA THR A 81 14.35 1.43 -3.64
C THR A 81 15.09 0.36 -2.82
N ASP A 82 16.25 -0.03 -3.31
CA ASP A 82 17.15 -0.92 -2.60
C ASP A 82 17.46 -0.34 -1.20
N PRO A 83 17.42 -1.18 -0.14
CA PRO A 83 17.63 -0.71 1.22
C PRO A 83 18.96 0.03 1.42
N GLU A 84 20.05 -0.45 0.85
CA GLU A 84 21.36 0.21 0.98
C GLU A 84 21.35 1.59 0.33
N VAL A 85 20.72 1.73 -0.84
CA VAL A 85 20.56 3.03 -1.52
C VAL A 85 19.66 3.96 -0.75
N LEU A 86 18.54 3.45 -0.19
CA LEU A 86 17.60 4.22 0.61
C LEU A 86 18.32 4.81 1.84
N GLU A 87 19.01 3.96 2.61
CA GLU A 87 19.69 4.33 3.85
C GLU A 87 20.91 5.23 3.62
N TRP A 88 21.58 5.08 2.47
CA TRP A 88 22.68 5.95 2.09
C TRP A 88 22.23 7.36 1.68
N ARG A 89 21.06 7.46 1.03
CA ARG A 89 20.57 8.75 0.48
C ARG A 89 19.71 9.54 1.45
N PHE A 90 19.03 8.84 2.36
CA PHE A 90 18.06 9.45 3.29
C PHE A 90 18.35 9.03 4.72
N PRO A 91 18.14 9.91 5.71
CA PRO A 91 18.35 9.58 7.12
C PRO A 91 17.18 8.71 7.67
N VAL A 92 17.03 7.54 7.10
CA VAL A 92 16.08 6.50 7.52
C VAL A 92 16.78 5.16 7.53
N ARG A 93 16.16 4.17 8.18
CA ARG A 93 16.60 2.76 8.17
C ARG A 93 15.41 1.87 7.88
N LEU A 94 15.56 0.94 6.94
CA LEU A 94 14.59 -0.14 6.75
C LEU A 94 14.77 -1.17 7.87
N GLU A 95 13.79 -1.28 8.78
CA GLU A 95 13.81 -2.30 9.83
C GLU A 95 13.40 -3.67 9.32
N SER A 96 12.34 -3.72 8.53
CA SER A 96 11.89 -4.94 7.85
C SER A 96 11.04 -4.66 6.64
N TYR A 97 11.03 -5.62 5.72
CA TYR A 97 10.07 -5.74 4.63
C TYR A 97 9.73 -7.22 4.48
N GLU A 98 8.52 -7.57 4.86
CA GLU A 98 8.10 -8.96 5.06
C GLU A 98 6.78 -9.24 4.36
N ILE A 99 6.56 -10.49 3.96
CA ILE A 99 5.24 -10.96 3.53
C ILE A 99 4.33 -11.00 4.76
N ARG A 100 3.16 -10.38 4.65
CA ARG A 100 2.12 -10.43 5.67
C ARG A 100 1.31 -11.71 5.49
N GLU A 101 1.81 -12.80 6.07
CA GLU A 101 1.21 -14.13 5.94
C GLU A 101 -0.26 -14.16 6.36
N GLY A 102 -1.08 -14.89 5.59
CA GLY A 102 -2.52 -15.04 5.84
C GLY A 102 -3.33 -13.78 5.52
N SER A 103 -2.78 -12.79 4.85
CA SER A 103 -3.51 -11.57 4.46
C SER A 103 -4.26 -11.70 3.12
N GLY A 104 -3.91 -12.68 2.29
CA GLY A 104 -4.65 -13.01 1.08
C GLY A 104 -6.00 -13.64 1.39
N GLY A 105 -7.01 -13.36 0.56
CA GLY A 105 -8.32 -13.98 0.68
C GLY A 105 -8.27 -15.50 0.43
N THR A 106 -9.02 -16.26 1.19
CA THR A 106 -9.07 -17.74 1.08
C THR A 106 -10.17 -18.20 0.16
N GLY A 107 -10.00 -19.36 -0.48
CA GLY A 107 -10.98 -19.97 -1.38
C GLY A 107 -10.37 -21.19 -2.10
N GLN A 108 -11.02 -21.64 -3.18
CA GLN A 108 -10.46 -22.68 -4.03
C GLN A 108 -9.10 -22.22 -4.61
N TYR A 109 -9.01 -20.95 -4.97
CA TYR A 109 -7.75 -20.25 -5.28
C TYR A 109 -7.58 -19.14 -4.28
N THR A 110 -6.40 -18.98 -3.72
CA THR A 110 -6.09 -17.99 -2.68
C THR A 110 -5.55 -16.72 -3.28
N GLY A 111 -5.99 -15.57 -2.78
CA GLY A 111 -5.38 -14.28 -3.10
C GLY A 111 -3.94 -14.18 -2.60
N GLY A 112 -3.13 -13.36 -3.23
CA GLY A 112 -1.77 -13.09 -2.80
C GLY A 112 -1.73 -12.32 -1.48
N ASN A 113 -0.73 -12.61 -0.65
CA ASN A 113 -0.48 -11.88 0.59
C ASN A 113 0.07 -10.47 0.32
N GLY A 114 -0.29 -9.53 1.15
CA GLY A 114 0.32 -8.20 1.19
C GLY A 114 1.70 -8.23 1.86
N SER A 115 2.24 -7.04 2.08
CA SER A 115 3.51 -6.84 2.78
C SER A 115 3.33 -6.04 4.06
N THR A 116 4.34 -6.11 4.93
CA THR A 116 4.55 -5.17 6.02
C THR A 116 5.92 -4.52 5.83
N ARG A 117 5.95 -3.19 5.75
CA ARG A 117 7.18 -2.41 5.63
C ARG A 117 7.34 -1.51 6.84
N ARG A 118 8.52 -1.55 7.44
CA ARG A 118 8.87 -0.79 8.65
C ARG A 118 10.07 0.09 8.37
N VAL A 119 9.88 1.40 8.47
CA VAL A 119 10.93 2.39 8.20
C VAL A 119 11.14 3.25 9.44
N ARG A 120 12.36 3.19 10.02
CA ARG A 120 12.78 4.01 11.15
C ARG A 120 13.35 5.33 10.66
N PHE A 121 12.93 6.42 11.29
CA PHE A 121 13.42 7.77 11.01
C PHE A 121 14.61 8.08 11.91
N LEU A 122 15.68 8.60 11.32
CA LEU A 122 16.91 8.94 12.04
C LEU A 122 17.03 10.44 12.31
N GLU A 123 16.16 11.26 11.70
CA GLU A 123 15.98 12.68 12.01
C GLU A 123 14.49 13.06 11.84
N PRO A 124 14.07 14.24 12.40
CA PRO A 124 12.66 14.66 12.26
C PRO A 124 12.28 14.96 10.81
N MET A 125 11.11 14.45 10.40
CA MET A 125 10.52 14.63 9.07
C MET A 125 8.99 14.63 9.15
N ALA A 126 8.32 15.10 8.09
CA ALA A 126 6.94 14.76 7.83
C ALA A 126 6.86 13.44 7.06
N ALA A 127 5.86 12.63 7.35
CA ALA A 127 5.57 11.40 6.61
C ALA A 127 4.08 11.32 6.32
N ALA A 128 3.73 10.93 5.09
CA ALA A 128 2.34 10.79 4.65
C ALA A 128 2.12 9.48 3.91
N ILE A 129 0.90 9.00 3.98
CA ILE A 129 0.43 7.80 3.28
C ILE A 129 -0.88 8.09 2.54
N LEU A 130 -0.97 7.64 1.30
CA LEU A 130 -2.20 7.57 0.54
C LEU A 130 -2.40 6.12 0.11
N SER A 131 -3.40 5.46 0.70
CA SER A 131 -3.62 4.03 0.52
C SER A 131 -5.10 3.67 0.61
N GLY A 132 -5.49 2.64 -0.15
CA GLY A 132 -6.82 2.04 -0.12
C GLY A 132 -6.92 0.83 0.83
N HIS A 133 -8.11 0.23 0.86
CA HIS A 133 -8.41 -0.99 1.64
C HIS A 133 -8.07 -0.93 3.14
N ARG A 134 -8.19 0.28 3.74
CA ARG A 134 -8.06 0.48 5.21
C ARG A 134 -9.43 0.46 5.92
N ARG A 135 -10.53 0.50 5.16
CA ARG A 135 -11.91 0.50 5.67
C ARG A 135 -12.77 -0.59 5.05
N VAL A 136 -12.50 -0.94 3.82
CA VAL A 136 -13.20 -1.98 3.06
C VAL A 136 -12.17 -2.98 2.58
N PRO A 137 -12.32 -4.28 2.89
CA PRO A 137 -11.36 -5.29 2.46
C PRO A 137 -11.40 -5.50 0.94
N PRO A 138 -10.30 -6.00 0.32
CA PRO A 138 -10.34 -6.47 -1.07
C PRO A 138 -11.35 -7.60 -1.20
N TYR A 139 -12.26 -7.49 -2.16
CA TYR A 139 -13.34 -8.49 -2.31
C TYR A 139 -12.82 -9.84 -2.83
N GLY A 140 -13.43 -10.94 -2.37
CA GLY A 140 -13.31 -12.26 -2.98
C GLY A 140 -14.35 -12.45 -4.08
N MET A 141 -14.15 -13.45 -4.95
CA MET A 141 -15.07 -13.80 -6.04
C MET A 141 -15.55 -15.25 -5.92
N ALA A 142 -16.73 -15.54 -6.49
CA ALA A 142 -17.29 -16.90 -6.59
C ALA A 142 -17.27 -17.69 -5.26
N GLY A 143 -17.62 -17.03 -4.15
CA GLY A 143 -17.64 -17.65 -2.83
C GLY A 143 -16.29 -17.61 -2.08
N GLY A 144 -15.23 -17.07 -2.68
CA GLY A 144 -13.97 -16.82 -2.00
C GLY A 144 -14.10 -15.71 -0.93
N ALA A 145 -13.35 -15.84 0.14
CA ALA A 145 -13.32 -14.84 1.21
C ALA A 145 -12.55 -13.58 0.79
N PRO A 146 -12.87 -12.41 1.36
CA PRO A 146 -12.10 -11.20 1.14
C PRO A 146 -10.69 -11.31 1.73
N GLY A 147 -9.75 -10.53 1.19
CA GLY A 147 -8.44 -10.33 1.79
C GLY A 147 -8.51 -9.47 3.06
N ALA A 148 -7.43 -9.44 3.83
CA ALA A 148 -7.34 -8.65 5.04
C ALA A 148 -7.18 -7.15 4.71
N MET A 149 -7.79 -6.28 5.51
CA MET A 149 -7.57 -4.83 5.42
C MET A 149 -6.13 -4.46 5.77
N GLY A 150 -5.60 -3.48 5.06
CA GLY A 150 -4.31 -2.87 5.38
C GLY A 150 -4.37 -2.04 6.67
N LYS A 151 -3.21 -1.78 7.26
CA LYS A 151 -3.04 -0.96 8.46
C LYS A 151 -1.87 -0.03 8.28
N ASN A 152 -2.02 1.21 8.72
CA ASN A 152 -0.95 2.21 8.79
C ASN A 152 -0.83 2.70 10.23
N TYR A 153 0.38 2.81 10.75
CA TYR A 153 0.59 3.33 12.09
C TYR A 153 2.05 3.74 12.32
N VAL A 154 2.27 4.53 13.36
CA VAL A 154 3.60 4.88 13.83
C VAL A 154 3.85 4.24 15.19
N VAL A 155 4.99 3.60 15.34
CA VAL A 155 5.51 3.19 16.64
C VAL A 155 6.47 4.29 17.12
N ARG A 156 6.13 4.94 18.23
CA ARG A 156 6.92 6.00 18.83
C ARG A 156 8.08 5.43 19.65
N THR A 157 9.05 6.26 19.95
CA THR A 157 10.22 5.85 20.76
C THR A 157 9.87 5.42 22.17
N ASP A 158 8.77 5.90 22.73
CA ASP A 158 8.25 5.48 24.03
C ASP A 158 7.45 4.16 23.99
N GLY A 159 7.36 3.54 22.81
CA GLY A 159 6.58 2.31 22.58
C GLY A 159 5.11 2.54 22.30
N SER A 160 4.60 3.76 22.37
CA SER A 160 3.21 4.03 22.02
C SER A 160 2.97 3.87 20.51
N VAL A 161 1.73 3.53 20.14
CA VAL A 161 1.32 3.31 18.75
C VAL A 161 0.30 4.36 18.35
N THR A 162 0.61 5.14 17.33
CA THR A 162 -0.30 6.12 16.74
C THR A 162 -0.92 5.52 15.47
N PRO A 163 -2.22 5.14 15.48
CA PRO A 163 -2.86 4.64 14.28
C PRO A 163 -3.05 5.75 13.26
N LEU A 164 -2.95 5.41 11.97
CA LEU A 164 -3.17 6.30 10.84
C LEU A 164 -4.28 5.76 9.94
N SER A 165 -4.97 6.66 9.29
CA SER A 165 -6.00 6.33 8.29
C SER A 165 -5.38 5.93 6.94
N GLY A 166 -6.23 5.70 5.92
CA GLY A 166 -5.75 5.42 4.56
C GLY A 166 -5.14 6.63 3.85
N CYS A 167 -5.56 7.82 4.24
CA CYS A 167 -5.00 9.09 3.77
C CYS A 167 -4.69 9.92 4.99
N ASP A 168 -3.43 10.02 5.35
CA ASP A 168 -3.00 10.64 6.59
C ASP A 168 -1.57 11.17 6.51
N GLU A 169 -1.26 12.13 7.38
CA GLU A 169 0.06 12.73 7.51
C GLU A 169 0.42 12.85 8.99
N THR A 170 1.68 12.68 9.31
CA THR A 170 2.18 12.78 10.68
C THR A 170 3.62 13.30 10.74
N ALA A 171 3.94 13.99 11.82
CA ALA A 171 5.33 14.30 12.15
C ALA A 171 6.02 13.05 12.71
N MET A 172 7.21 12.76 12.20
CA MET A 172 8.10 11.72 12.65
C MET A 172 9.24 12.35 13.45
N ASN A 173 9.52 11.81 14.63
CA ASN A 173 10.70 12.18 15.41
C ASN A 173 11.83 11.18 15.18
N THR A 174 13.03 11.54 15.56
CA THR A 174 14.18 10.63 15.54
C THR A 174 13.86 9.37 16.38
N GLY A 175 13.99 8.21 15.76
CA GLY A 175 13.74 6.91 16.37
C GLY A 175 12.32 6.35 16.15
N ASP A 176 11.36 7.16 15.72
CA ASP A 176 10.01 6.69 15.36
C ASP A 176 10.05 5.73 14.16
N VAL A 177 9.12 4.78 14.12
CA VAL A 177 9.00 3.80 13.03
C VAL A 177 7.65 3.94 12.37
N PHE A 178 7.64 4.25 11.08
CA PHE A 178 6.44 4.21 10.26
C PHE A 178 6.19 2.79 9.76
N VAL A 179 4.97 2.30 9.90
CA VAL A 179 4.57 0.93 9.53
C VAL A 179 3.39 0.95 8.57
N ILE A 180 3.54 0.26 7.46
CA ILE A 180 2.55 0.14 6.38
C ILE A 180 2.27 -1.32 6.12
#